data_d397d1333ead0eb9e207ab79b7347520
#
_entry.id   d397d1333ead0eb9e207ab79b7347520
#
_cell.length_a   1.000
_cell.length_b   1.000
_cell.length_c   1.000
_cell.angle_alpha   90.00
_cell.angle_beta   90.00
_cell.angle_gamma   90.00
#
_symmetry.space_group_name_H-M   'P 1'
#
loop_
_entity.id
_entity.type
_entity.pdbx_description
1 polymer ?
#
loop_
_entity_poly.entity_id
_entity_poly.type
_entity_poly.pdbx_seq_one_letter_code
_entity_poly.pdbx_strand_id
1 'polypeptide(L)'
;LPFIAFCAAAGFAQIIGTNLLLMAFGYRNYVAGTAFAKTEAMQGALLAFLLLGETLSWLTISGIAVGVAGVMIVAAGGQRLRLPDIVQPAALCGLGAGLGFTMTSIFVKSASLELATSDKLLAALVALVVVQGWQTLMQGSYVAVREREQLPRVFSTWRTSGQVGLLAALGSACWFTGFATAPVALVRAVGQVEVILTLGFSRFYLREARKPGEA
;
A
#
# COMPACT_ATOMS: atom_id res chain seq x y z
N LEU A 1 16.19 17.14 -11.10
CA LEU A 1 16.81 15.85 -10.68
C LEU A 1 16.15 15.24 -9.44
N PRO A 2 15.84 15.98 -8.33
CA PRO A 2 15.26 15.35 -7.13
C PRO A 2 13.88 14.70 -7.39
N PHE A 3 13.01 15.35 -8.17
CA PHE A 3 11.71 14.83 -8.54
C PHE A 3 11.76 13.41 -9.12
N ILE A 4 12.61 13.19 -10.14
CA ILE A 4 12.76 11.87 -10.78
C ILE A 4 13.31 10.83 -9.80
N ALA A 5 14.27 11.23 -8.96
CA ALA A 5 14.84 10.34 -7.94
C ALA A 5 13.76 9.89 -6.92
N PHE A 6 12.93 10.83 -6.45
CA PHE A 6 11.81 10.51 -5.56
C PHE A 6 10.77 9.60 -6.24
N CYS A 7 10.45 9.86 -7.52
CA CYS A 7 9.53 8.98 -8.27
C CYS A 7 10.10 7.56 -8.45
N ALA A 8 11.39 7.43 -8.76
CA ALA A 8 12.03 6.12 -8.89
C ALA A 8 12.07 5.38 -7.53
N ALA A 9 12.42 6.09 -6.46
CA ALA A 9 12.42 5.54 -5.10
C ALA A 9 11.00 5.11 -4.66
N ALA A 10 9.98 5.91 -4.97
CA ALA A 10 8.58 5.56 -4.71
C ALA A 10 8.17 4.30 -5.46
N GLY A 11 8.48 4.22 -6.75
CA GLY A 11 8.19 3.03 -7.58
C GLY A 11 8.86 1.77 -7.04
N PHE A 12 10.13 1.85 -6.68
CA PHE A 12 10.90 0.76 -6.11
C PHE A 12 10.34 0.29 -4.74
N ALA A 13 10.07 1.25 -3.84
CA ALA A 13 9.50 0.96 -2.53
C ALA A 13 8.12 0.26 -2.64
N GLN A 14 7.30 0.69 -3.60
CA GLN A 14 5.98 0.08 -3.83
C GLN A 14 6.10 -1.34 -4.39
N ILE A 15 7.03 -1.59 -5.30
CA ILE A 15 7.30 -2.94 -5.81
C ILE A 15 7.72 -3.87 -4.67
N ILE A 16 8.65 -3.44 -3.82
CA ILE A 16 9.08 -4.21 -2.65
C ILE A 16 7.91 -4.46 -1.70
N GLY A 17 7.16 -3.41 -1.35
CA GLY A 17 6.01 -3.52 -0.45
C GLY A 17 4.96 -4.52 -0.97
N THR A 18 4.64 -4.45 -2.26
CA THR A 18 3.69 -5.37 -2.90
C THR A 18 4.21 -6.81 -2.90
N ASN A 19 5.48 -7.03 -3.25
CA ASN A 19 6.08 -8.36 -3.24
C ASN A 19 6.10 -8.96 -1.83
N LEU A 20 6.46 -8.19 -0.81
CA LEU A 20 6.43 -8.65 0.57
C LEU A 20 5.00 -8.99 1.03
N LEU A 21 4.00 -8.20 0.62
CA LEU A 21 2.60 -8.50 0.92
C LEU A 21 2.15 -9.81 0.24
N LEU A 22 2.50 -10.01 -1.02
CA LEU A 22 2.20 -11.26 -1.75
C LEU A 22 2.93 -12.45 -1.13
N MET A 23 4.18 -12.28 -0.69
CA MET A 23 4.91 -13.31 0.04
C MET A 23 4.21 -13.66 1.37
N ALA A 24 3.69 -12.65 2.08
CA ALA A 24 2.93 -12.88 3.32
C ALA A 24 1.72 -13.78 3.09
N PHE A 25 1.03 -13.66 1.94
CA PHE A 25 -0.10 -14.52 1.57
C PHE A 25 0.32 -15.97 1.27
N GLY A 26 1.54 -16.20 0.88
CA GLY A 26 2.09 -17.55 0.64
C GLY A 26 2.36 -18.34 1.92
N TYR A 27 2.42 -17.71 3.07
CA TYR A 27 2.66 -18.39 4.34
C TYR A 27 1.36 -18.95 4.93
N ARG A 28 1.48 -20.05 5.70
CA ARG A 28 0.34 -20.68 6.36
C ARG A 28 -0.45 -19.72 7.27
N ASN A 29 0.25 -18.78 7.91
CA ASN A 29 -0.35 -17.75 8.78
C ASN A 29 -0.43 -16.39 8.06
N TYR A 30 -1.02 -16.35 6.86
CA TYR A 30 -1.17 -15.12 6.07
C TYR A 30 -1.98 -14.02 6.79
N VAL A 31 -2.87 -14.42 7.71
CA VAL A 31 -3.69 -13.51 8.51
C VAL A 31 -2.82 -12.58 9.35
N ALA A 32 -1.77 -13.11 9.99
CA ALA A 32 -0.80 -12.27 10.72
C ALA A 32 -0.11 -11.29 9.76
N GLY A 33 0.36 -11.76 8.60
CA GLY A 33 0.99 -10.89 7.59
C GLY A 33 0.09 -9.73 7.16
N THR A 34 -1.18 -10.02 6.87
CA THR A 34 -2.16 -9.00 6.48
C THR A 34 -2.42 -8.01 7.62
N ALA A 35 -2.60 -8.50 8.84
CA ALA A 35 -2.83 -7.65 10.00
C ALA A 35 -1.65 -6.73 10.28
N PHE A 36 -0.41 -7.25 10.23
CA PHE A 36 0.78 -6.44 10.47
C PHE A 36 1.08 -5.45 9.33
N ALA A 37 0.69 -5.74 8.09
CA ALA A 37 0.77 -4.76 7.00
C ALA A 37 -0.08 -3.51 7.29
N LYS A 38 -1.19 -3.64 8.03
CA LYS A 38 -2.05 -2.50 8.41
C LYS A 38 -1.44 -1.55 9.45
N THR A 39 -0.29 -1.88 10.02
CA THR A 39 0.49 -0.94 10.84
C THR A 39 1.11 0.20 10.02
N GLU A 40 0.97 0.19 8.68
CA GLU A 40 1.50 1.21 7.77
C GLU A 40 1.12 2.64 8.17
N ALA A 41 -0.07 2.87 8.74
CA ALA A 41 -0.49 4.20 9.16
C ALA A 41 0.32 4.71 10.37
N MET A 42 0.67 3.82 11.33
CA MET A 42 1.56 4.18 12.45
C MET A 42 3.01 4.36 11.99
N GLN A 43 3.48 3.47 11.11
CA GLN A 43 4.80 3.63 10.48
C GLN A 43 4.85 4.95 9.70
N GLY A 44 3.75 5.30 9.00
CA GLY A 44 3.59 6.56 8.28
C GLY A 44 3.67 7.78 9.19
N ALA A 45 3.03 7.73 10.36
CA ALA A 45 3.09 8.80 11.33
C ALA A 45 4.53 9.04 11.84
N LEU A 46 5.21 7.94 12.20
CA LEU A 46 6.59 8.01 12.69
C LEU A 46 7.56 8.50 11.61
N LEU A 47 7.51 7.91 10.43
CA LEU A 47 8.46 8.25 9.37
C LEU A 47 8.19 9.60 8.72
N ALA A 48 6.92 10.02 8.59
CA ALA A 48 6.60 11.36 8.12
C ALA A 48 7.05 12.44 9.12
N PHE A 49 6.95 12.18 10.42
CA PHE A 49 7.53 13.05 11.45
C PHE A 49 9.06 13.15 11.31
N LEU A 50 9.75 12.00 11.19
CA LEU A 50 11.22 11.98 11.13
C LEU A 50 11.80 12.52 9.82
N LEU A 51 11.14 12.26 8.67
CA LEU A 51 11.69 12.55 7.34
C LEU A 51 11.12 13.82 6.72
N LEU A 52 9.85 14.16 7.01
CA LEU A 52 9.16 15.33 6.46
C LEU A 52 8.93 16.43 7.50
N GLY A 53 9.21 16.19 8.78
CA GLY A 53 8.90 17.10 9.87
C GLY A 53 7.39 17.29 10.11
N GLU A 54 6.56 16.36 9.63
CA GLU A 54 5.11 16.43 9.86
C GLU A 54 4.76 16.23 11.34
N THR A 55 4.16 17.23 11.95
CA THR A 55 3.68 17.14 13.34
C THR A 55 2.20 16.84 13.36
N LEU A 56 1.80 15.89 14.20
CA LEU A 56 0.41 15.50 14.41
C LEU A 56 0.01 15.82 15.86
N SER A 57 -1.24 16.23 16.05
CA SER A 57 -1.78 16.41 17.40
C SER A 57 -1.88 15.07 18.13
N TRP A 58 -1.81 15.10 19.47
CA TRP A 58 -1.99 13.89 20.28
C TRP A 58 -3.32 13.20 20.04
N LEU A 59 -4.38 13.98 19.75
CA LEU A 59 -5.69 13.43 19.38
C LEU A 59 -5.61 12.66 18.06
N THR A 60 -4.88 13.17 17.07
CA THR A 60 -4.70 12.50 15.79
C THR A 60 -3.89 11.21 15.96
N ILE A 61 -2.80 11.24 16.73
CA ILE A 61 -1.96 10.06 17.01
C ILE A 61 -2.77 8.98 17.71
N SER A 62 -3.55 9.33 18.75
CA SER A 62 -4.40 8.37 19.44
C SER A 62 -5.49 7.80 18.53
N GLY A 63 -6.09 8.63 17.67
CA GLY A 63 -7.06 8.17 16.68
C GLY A 63 -6.46 7.18 15.67
N ILE A 64 -5.25 7.44 15.17
CA ILE A 64 -4.51 6.51 14.29
C ILE A 64 -4.24 5.20 15.03
N ALA A 65 -3.78 5.25 16.28
CA ALA A 65 -3.47 4.05 17.07
C ALA A 65 -4.72 3.18 17.30
N VAL A 66 -5.86 3.80 17.66
CA VAL A 66 -7.14 3.09 17.83
C VAL A 66 -7.62 2.52 16.51
N GLY A 67 -7.53 3.31 15.42
CA GLY A 67 -7.92 2.85 14.07
C GLY A 67 -7.10 1.66 13.62
N VAL A 68 -5.78 1.71 13.75
CA VAL A 68 -4.87 0.59 13.41
C VAL A 68 -5.20 -0.64 14.25
N ALA A 69 -5.37 -0.48 15.56
CA ALA A 69 -5.74 -1.60 16.44
C ALA A 69 -7.07 -2.24 16.00
N GLY A 70 -8.09 -1.42 15.69
CA GLY A 70 -9.37 -1.91 15.19
C GLY A 70 -9.25 -2.68 13.88
N VAL A 71 -8.50 -2.15 12.90
CA VAL A 71 -8.28 -2.81 11.61
C VAL A 71 -7.46 -4.09 11.77
N MET A 72 -6.45 -4.11 12.64
CA MET A 72 -5.69 -5.33 12.94
C MET A 72 -6.58 -6.43 13.53
N ILE A 73 -7.49 -6.09 14.44
CA ILE A 73 -8.46 -7.04 15.02
C ILE A 73 -9.36 -7.61 13.92
N VAL A 74 -9.86 -6.74 13.04
CA VAL A 74 -10.71 -7.15 11.91
C VAL A 74 -9.93 -8.01 10.91
N ALA A 75 -8.72 -7.60 10.53
CA ALA A 75 -7.85 -8.34 9.62
C ALA A 75 -7.41 -9.69 10.20
N ALA A 76 -7.28 -9.79 11.51
CA ALA A 76 -6.98 -11.04 12.21
C ALA A 76 -8.14 -12.07 12.15
N GLY A 77 -9.35 -11.68 11.71
CA GLY A 77 -10.45 -12.62 11.51
C GLY A 77 -10.86 -13.39 12.76
N GLY A 78 -10.68 -12.81 13.97
CA GLY A 78 -10.95 -13.49 15.25
C GLY A 78 -9.78 -14.31 15.81
N GLN A 79 -8.67 -14.43 15.08
CA GLN A 79 -7.46 -15.05 15.62
C GLN A 79 -6.80 -14.16 16.65
N ARG A 80 -6.31 -14.74 17.74
CA ARG A 80 -5.56 -14.00 18.77
C ARG A 80 -4.12 -13.81 18.28
N LEU A 81 -3.76 -12.58 17.92
CA LEU A 81 -2.38 -12.21 17.63
C LEU A 81 -1.59 -12.16 18.96
N ARG A 82 -0.52 -12.93 19.06
CA ARG A 82 0.36 -12.99 20.22
C ARG A 82 1.69 -12.34 19.90
N LEU A 83 2.41 -11.85 20.92
CA LEU A 83 3.75 -11.26 20.73
C LEU A 83 4.72 -12.18 19.94
N PRO A 84 4.77 -13.51 20.18
CA PRO A 84 5.60 -14.39 19.36
C PRO A 84 5.23 -14.42 17.87
N ASP A 85 3.99 -14.06 17.52
CA ASP A 85 3.54 -14.05 16.13
C ASP A 85 4.21 -12.95 15.31
N ILE A 86 4.74 -11.90 15.95
CA ILE A 86 5.46 -10.80 15.28
C ILE A 86 6.74 -11.29 14.60
N VAL A 87 7.37 -12.32 15.14
CA VAL A 87 8.66 -12.86 14.63
C VAL A 87 8.43 -13.89 13.51
N GLN A 88 7.18 -14.27 13.26
CA GLN A 88 6.86 -15.20 12.17
C GLN A 88 7.13 -14.56 10.80
N PRO A 89 7.61 -15.34 9.80
CA PRO A 89 7.93 -14.82 8.48
C PRO A 89 6.79 -14.04 7.81
N ALA A 90 5.54 -14.50 7.98
CA ALA A 90 4.35 -13.79 7.47
C ALA A 90 4.20 -12.39 8.07
N ALA A 91 4.38 -12.25 9.38
CA ALA A 91 4.27 -10.98 10.08
C ALA A 91 5.42 -10.02 9.70
N LEU A 92 6.65 -10.55 9.59
CA LEU A 92 7.80 -9.75 9.13
C LEU A 92 7.61 -9.26 7.70
N CYS A 93 7.08 -10.10 6.80
CA CYS A 93 6.70 -9.69 5.45
C CYS A 93 5.61 -8.62 5.49
N GLY A 94 4.61 -8.75 6.36
CA GLY A 94 3.55 -7.76 6.55
C GLY A 94 4.09 -6.42 7.04
N LEU A 95 4.93 -6.41 8.07
CA LEU A 95 5.59 -5.20 8.57
C LEU A 95 6.45 -4.54 7.50
N GLY A 96 7.24 -5.34 6.77
CA GLY A 96 8.05 -4.86 5.66
C GLY A 96 7.21 -4.30 4.51
N ALA A 97 6.06 -4.91 4.20
CA ALA A 97 5.11 -4.41 3.22
C ALA A 97 4.56 -3.03 3.65
N GLY A 98 4.14 -2.90 4.91
CA GLY A 98 3.70 -1.63 5.48
C GLY A 98 4.78 -0.55 5.38
N LEU A 99 6.03 -0.90 5.68
CA LEU A 99 7.18 0.00 5.53
C LEU A 99 7.36 0.43 4.07
N GLY A 100 7.33 -0.52 3.13
CA GLY A 100 7.43 -0.24 1.69
C GLY A 100 6.35 0.73 1.21
N PHE A 101 5.10 0.50 1.59
CA PHE A 101 4.00 1.39 1.25
C PHE A 101 4.11 2.77 1.91
N THR A 102 4.57 2.83 3.17
CA THR A 102 4.84 4.09 3.87
C THR A 102 5.93 4.90 3.15
N MET A 103 7.05 4.26 2.79
CA MET A 103 8.13 4.91 2.04
C MET A 103 7.65 5.41 0.67
N THR A 104 6.81 4.63 -0.01
CA THR A 104 6.14 5.08 -1.26
C THR A 104 5.41 6.40 -1.04
N SER A 105 4.59 6.50 0.02
CA SER A 105 3.80 7.69 0.32
C SER A 105 4.68 8.92 0.58
N ILE A 106 5.77 8.73 1.33
CA ILE A 106 6.73 9.79 1.66
C ILE A 106 7.41 10.28 0.38
N PHE A 107 7.90 9.36 -0.45
CA PHE A 107 8.57 9.73 -1.70
C PHE A 107 7.61 10.37 -2.71
N VAL A 108 6.36 9.91 -2.81
CA VAL A 108 5.33 10.55 -3.64
C VAL A 108 5.05 11.97 -3.17
N LYS A 109 4.91 12.18 -1.86
CA LYS A 109 4.74 13.52 -1.30
C LYS A 109 5.94 14.39 -1.59
N SER A 110 7.16 13.90 -1.34
CA SER A 110 8.40 14.63 -1.64
C SER A 110 8.50 14.97 -3.13
N ALA A 111 8.18 14.04 -4.03
CA ALA A 111 8.14 14.31 -5.46
C ALA A 111 7.13 15.41 -5.81
N SER A 112 5.93 15.36 -5.23
CA SER A 112 4.90 16.38 -5.49
C SER A 112 5.33 17.79 -5.02
N LEU A 113 6.13 17.89 -3.97
CA LEU A 113 6.66 19.15 -3.44
C LEU A 113 7.77 19.75 -4.32
N GLU A 114 8.49 18.92 -5.09
CA GLU A 114 9.53 19.36 -6.02
C GLU A 114 8.97 20.02 -7.30
N LEU A 115 7.67 19.85 -7.57
CA LEU A 115 7.05 20.48 -8.73
C LEU A 115 6.66 21.92 -8.43
N ALA A 116 7.12 22.84 -9.27
CA ALA A 116 6.84 24.27 -9.15
C ALA A 116 5.42 24.61 -9.61
N THR A 117 4.41 23.98 -9.00
CA THR A 117 2.99 24.25 -9.27
C THR A 117 2.21 24.41 -7.97
N SER A 118 1.25 25.32 -7.98
CA SER A 118 0.29 25.49 -6.89
C SER A 118 -0.85 24.45 -6.95
N ASP A 119 -1.04 23.85 -8.13
CA ASP A 119 -2.08 22.82 -8.33
C ASP A 119 -1.60 21.45 -7.81
N LYS A 120 -2.10 21.09 -6.63
CA LYS A 120 -1.76 19.82 -5.96
C LYS A 120 -2.24 18.58 -6.73
N LEU A 121 -3.37 18.70 -7.43
CA LEU A 121 -3.88 17.60 -8.26
C LEU A 121 -2.95 17.36 -9.45
N LEU A 122 -2.56 18.42 -10.13
CA LEU A 122 -1.60 18.33 -11.24
C LEU A 122 -0.28 17.72 -10.78
N ALA A 123 0.27 18.18 -9.64
CA ALA A 123 1.49 17.64 -9.08
C ALA A 123 1.39 16.13 -8.80
N ALA A 124 0.26 15.70 -8.20
CA ALA A 124 -0.01 14.30 -7.90
C ALA A 124 -0.10 13.44 -9.16
N LEU A 125 -0.82 13.92 -10.18
CA LEU A 125 -1.00 13.18 -11.43
C LEU A 125 0.30 13.06 -12.24
N VAL A 126 1.11 14.13 -12.28
CA VAL A 126 2.44 14.09 -12.91
C VAL A 126 3.34 13.09 -12.18
N ALA A 127 3.39 13.14 -10.84
CA ALA A 127 4.14 12.17 -10.05
C ALA A 127 3.64 10.74 -10.31
N LEU A 128 2.32 10.52 -10.38
CA LEU A 128 1.72 9.21 -10.68
C LEU A 128 2.22 8.65 -12.01
N VAL A 129 2.15 9.44 -13.08
CA VAL A 129 2.57 8.98 -14.42
C VAL A 129 4.04 8.57 -14.42
N VAL A 130 4.90 9.36 -13.77
CA VAL A 130 6.33 9.07 -13.71
C VAL A 130 6.63 7.85 -12.84
N VAL A 131 5.98 7.72 -11.68
CA VAL A 131 6.13 6.54 -10.80
C VAL A 131 5.66 5.27 -11.51
N GLN A 132 4.49 5.30 -12.14
CA GLN A 132 3.96 4.15 -12.90
C GLN A 132 4.86 3.79 -14.08
N GLY A 133 5.42 4.79 -14.76
CA GLY A 133 6.41 4.60 -15.81
C GLY A 133 7.65 3.85 -15.29
N TRP A 134 8.22 4.29 -14.16
CA TRP A 134 9.33 3.61 -13.51
C TRP A 134 9.00 2.19 -13.08
N GLN A 135 7.84 1.97 -12.49
CA GLN A 135 7.39 0.63 -12.10
C GLN A 135 7.26 -0.28 -13.32
N THR A 136 6.67 0.22 -14.39
CA THR A 136 6.53 -0.53 -15.65
C THR A 136 7.90 -0.90 -16.24
N LEU A 137 8.86 0.04 -16.23
CA LEU A 137 10.21 -0.22 -16.70
C LEU A 137 10.93 -1.27 -15.83
N MET A 138 10.89 -1.12 -14.50
CA MET A 138 11.55 -2.05 -13.57
C MET A 138 10.94 -3.45 -13.67
N GLN A 139 9.61 -3.55 -13.51
CA GLN A 139 8.90 -4.83 -13.51
C GLN A 139 8.89 -5.46 -14.90
N GLY A 140 8.66 -4.66 -15.94
CA GLY A 140 8.68 -5.12 -17.32
C GLY A 140 10.06 -5.64 -17.75
N SER A 141 11.12 -4.95 -17.35
CA SER A 141 12.52 -5.42 -17.59
C SER A 141 12.79 -6.74 -16.87
N TYR A 142 12.37 -6.86 -15.62
CA TYR A 142 12.53 -8.11 -14.85
C TYR A 142 11.82 -9.27 -15.54
N VAL A 143 10.54 -9.11 -15.90
CA VAL A 143 9.77 -10.15 -16.60
C VAL A 143 10.38 -10.48 -17.96
N ALA A 144 10.80 -9.48 -18.73
CA ALA A 144 11.40 -9.68 -20.06
C ALA A 144 12.74 -10.44 -20.00
N VAL A 145 13.51 -10.29 -18.91
CA VAL A 145 14.82 -10.94 -18.77
C VAL A 145 14.70 -12.29 -18.06
N ARG A 146 13.92 -12.37 -16.98
CA ARG A 146 13.88 -13.52 -16.08
C ARG A 146 12.71 -14.46 -16.30
N GLU A 147 11.58 -13.94 -16.80
CA GLU A 147 10.31 -14.66 -16.90
C GLU A 147 9.68 -14.53 -18.29
N ARG A 148 10.48 -14.64 -19.34
CA ARG A 148 10.02 -14.45 -20.74
C ARG A 148 8.83 -15.30 -21.13
N GLU A 149 8.71 -16.49 -20.54
CA GLU A 149 7.61 -17.42 -20.78
C GLU A 149 6.24 -16.87 -20.30
N GLN A 150 6.26 -15.89 -19.40
CA GLN A 150 5.02 -15.26 -18.89
C GLN A 150 4.49 -14.17 -19.84
N LEU A 151 5.32 -13.61 -20.72
CA LEU A 151 4.92 -12.52 -21.61
C LEU A 151 3.70 -12.87 -22.50
N PRO A 152 3.62 -14.04 -23.16
CA PRO A 152 2.44 -14.39 -23.93
C PRO A 152 1.17 -14.46 -23.09
N ARG A 153 1.28 -14.91 -21.82
CA ARG A 153 0.14 -14.97 -20.88
C ARG A 153 -0.35 -13.59 -20.50
N VAL A 154 0.56 -12.64 -20.23
CA VAL A 154 0.23 -11.25 -19.94
C VAL A 154 -0.55 -10.64 -21.11
N PHE A 155 -0.10 -10.84 -22.35
CA PHE A 155 -0.78 -10.34 -23.55
C PHE A 155 -2.08 -11.07 -23.84
N SER A 156 -2.21 -12.35 -23.55
CA SER A 156 -3.46 -13.10 -23.77
C SER A 156 -4.59 -12.65 -22.82
N THR A 157 -4.25 -12.14 -21.63
CA THR A 157 -5.22 -11.67 -20.64
C THR A 157 -5.40 -10.14 -20.63
N TRP A 158 -4.94 -9.43 -21.68
CA TRP A 158 -4.85 -7.97 -21.69
C TRP A 158 -6.16 -7.24 -21.36
N ARG A 159 -7.32 -7.79 -21.76
CA ARG A 159 -8.63 -7.17 -21.48
C ARG A 159 -8.92 -7.11 -19.97
N THR A 160 -8.77 -8.24 -19.28
CA THR A 160 -8.97 -8.32 -17.83
C THR A 160 -7.88 -7.56 -17.08
N SER A 161 -6.62 -7.73 -17.48
CA SER A 161 -5.48 -7.02 -16.89
C SER A 161 -5.59 -5.51 -17.09
N GLY A 162 -6.08 -5.05 -18.25
CA GLY A 162 -6.30 -3.64 -18.54
C GLY A 162 -7.40 -3.02 -17.68
N GLN A 163 -8.50 -3.74 -17.42
CA GLN A 163 -9.54 -3.28 -16.50
C GLN A 163 -9.02 -3.15 -15.06
N VAL A 164 -8.29 -4.15 -14.58
CA VAL A 164 -7.66 -4.10 -13.25
C VAL A 164 -6.64 -2.96 -13.19
N GLY A 165 -5.82 -2.79 -14.22
CA GLY A 165 -4.83 -1.71 -14.30
C GLY A 165 -5.48 -0.32 -14.29
N LEU A 166 -6.59 -0.13 -15.01
CA LEU A 166 -7.33 1.13 -15.01
C LEU A 166 -7.89 1.47 -13.62
N LEU A 167 -8.54 0.50 -12.96
CA LEU A 167 -9.07 0.69 -11.62
C LEU A 167 -7.95 0.96 -10.59
N ALA A 168 -6.84 0.25 -10.71
CA ALA A 168 -5.66 0.45 -9.86
C ALA A 168 -5.05 1.85 -10.09
N ALA A 169 -4.97 2.32 -11.34
CA ALA A 169 -4.48 3.65 -11.66
C ALA A 169 -5.38 4.75 -11.09
N LEU A 170 -6.71 4.60 -11.18
CA LEU A 170 -7.67 5.53 -10.57
C LEU A 170 -7.53 5.55 -9.03
N GLY A 171 -7.42 4.40 -8.40
CA GLY A 171 -7.14 4.31 -6.96
C GLY A 171 -5.82 4.98 -6.58
N SER A 172 -4.76 4.75 -7.37
CA SER A 172 -3.46 5.40 -7.15
C SER A 172 -3.55 6.91 -7.34
N ALA A 173 -4.35 7.41 -8.28
CA ALA A 173 -4.56 8.86 -8.45
C ALA A 173 -5.19 9.49 -7.20
N CYS A 174 -6.16 8.82 -6.58
CA CYS A 174 -6.76 9.26 -5.31
C CYS A 174 -5.73 9.27 -4.18
N TRP A 175 -4.94 8.20 -4.04
CA TRP A 175 -3.88 8.10 -3.02
C TRP A 175 -2.83 9.20 -3.19
N PHE A 176 -2.31 9.39 -4.40
CA PHE A 176 -1.27 10.39 -4.69
C PHE A 176 -1.78 11.81 -4.42
N THR A 177 -3.03 12.10 -4.82
CA THR A 177 -3.68 13.38 -4.51
C THR A 177 -3.81 13.57 -2.99
N GLY A 178 -4.20 12.53 -2.26
CA GLY A 178 -4.22 12.56 -0.81
C GLY A 178 -2.85 12.93 -0.21
N PHE A 179 -1.77 12.26 -0.64
CA PHE A 179 -0.42 12.54 -0.14
C PHE A 179 0.08 13.93 -0.51
N ALA A 180 -0.31 14.47 -1.67
CA ALA A 180 0.04 15.82 -2.07
C ALA A 180 -0.69 16.92 -1.28
N THR A 181 -1.87 16.60 -0.70
CA THR A 181 -2.76 17.59 -0.07
C THR A 181 -2.80 17.52 1.45
N ALA A 182 -2.50 16.36 2.06
CA ALA A 182 -2.65 16.12 3.49
C ALA A 182 -1.44 15.41 4.11
N PRO A 183 -1.32 15.35 5.45
CA PRO A 183 -0.31 14.57 6.14
C PRO A 183 -0.41 13.08 5.77
N VAL A 184 0.76 12.46 5.53
CA VAL A 184 0.86 11.06 5.07
C VAL A 184 0.13 10.10 6.01
N ALA A 185 0.35 10.27 7.31
CA ALA A 185 -0.28 9.42 8.33
C ALA A 185 -1.81 9.49 8.32
N LEU A 186 -2.35 10.69 8.11
CA LEU A 186 -3.81 10.90 8.07
C LEU A 186 -4.42 10.23 6.85
N VAL A 187 -3.80 10.39 5.67
CA VAL A 187 -4.24 9.75 4.43
C VAL A 187 -4.22 8.22 4.59
N ARG A 188 -3.15 7.67 5.16
CA ARG A 188 -3.03 6.22 5.43
C ARG A 188 -4.07 5.73 6.42
N ALA A 189 -4.36 6.49 7.48
CA ALA A 189 -5.37 6.12 8.47
C ALA A 189 -6.78 6.10 7.86
N VAL A 190 -7.14 7.12 7.08
CA VAL A 190 -8.43 7.16 6.37
C VAL A 190 -8.52 6.03 5.35
N GLY A 191 -7.44 5.75 4.64
CA GLY A 191 -7.39 4.67 3.65
C GLY A 191 -7.65 3.28 4.24
N GLN A 192 -7.44 3.06 5.53
CA GLN A 192 -7.75 1.77 6.17
C GLN A 192 -9.25 1.41 6.14
N VAL A 193 -10.13 2.36 5.85
CA VAL A 193 -11.56 2.09 5.58
C VAL A 193 -11.73 1.07 4.43
N GLU A 194 -10.76 0.93 3.55
CA GLU A 194 -10.76 -0.09 2.48
C GLU A 194 -11.04 -1.50 3.02
N VAL A 195 -10.57 -1.83 4.23
CA VAL A 195 -10.76 -3.15 4.84
C VAL A 195 -12.24 -3.40 5.11
N ILE A 196 -12.95 -2.38 5.63
CA ILE A 196 -14.38 -2.46 5.90
C ILE A 196 -15.16 -2.60 4.59
N LEU A 197 -14.78 -1.80 3.58
CA LEU A 197 -15.39 -1.85 2.25
C LEU A 197 -15.15 -3.21 1.57
N THR A 198 -13.94 -3.74 1.66
CA THR A 198 -13.59 -5.06 1.10
C THR A 198 -14.40 -6.17 1.76
N LEU A 199 -14.53 -6.16 3.10
CA LEU A 199 -15.36 -7.13 3.82
C LEU A 199 -16.83 -7.01 3.44
N GLY A 200 -17.34 -5.78 3.32
CA GLY A 200 -18.70 -5.53 2.86
C GLY A 200 -18.92 -6.06 1.45
N PHE A 201 -18.00 -5.77 0.53
CA PHE A 201 -18.07 -6.23 -0.84
C PHE A 201 -18.01 -7.77 -0.95
N SER A 202 -17.07 -8.40 -0.25
CA SER A 202 -16.96 -9.86 -0.19
C SER A 202 -18.26 -10.51 0.32
N ARG A 203 -18.82 -9.96 1.41
CA ARG A 203 -20.03 -10.53 2.03
C ARG A 203 -21.30 -10.31 1.19
N PHE A 204 -21.51 -9.09 0.66
CA PHE A 204 -22.78 -8.71 0.02
C PHE A 204 -22.79 -8.97 -1.49
N TYR A 205 -21.66 -8.77 -2.16
CA TYR A 205 -21.56 -8.88 -3.62
C TYR A 205 -21.04 -10.25 -4.06
N LEU A 206 -19.92 -10.72 -3.50
CA LEU A 206 -19.36 -12.03 -3.83
C LEU A 206 -20.08 -13.19 -3.14
N ARG A 207 -20.89 -12.90 -2.11
CA ARG A 207 -21.64 -13.90 -1.33
C ARG A 207 -20.74 -15.03 -0.81
N GLU A 208 -19.49 -14.73 -0.51
CA GLU A 208 -18.58 -15.70 0.08
C GLU A 208 -19.11 -16.13 1.45
N ALA A 209 -19.57 -17.39 1.53
CA ALA A 209 -19.95 -17.98 2.79
C ALA A 209 -18.68 -18.20 3.64
N ARG A 210 -18.71 -17.81 4.92
CA ARG A 210 -17.66 -18.22 5.88
C ARG A 210 -17.52 -19.74 5.82
N LYS A 211 -16.33 -20.25 5.52
CA LYS A 211 -16.05 -21.67 5.67
C LYS A 211 -16.17 -22.01 7.15
N PRO A 212 -16.90 -23.10 7.51
CA PRO A 212 -16.95 -23.56 8.90
C PRO A 212 -15.52 -23.92 9.32
N GLY A 213 -14.96 -23.18 10.29
CA GLY A 213 -13.59 -23.34 10.78
C GLY A 213 -12.70 -22.10 10.75
N GLU A 214 -13.19 -20.98 10.22
CA GLU A 214 -12.51 -19.65 10.26
C GLU A 214 -13.04 -18.77 11.42
N ALA A 215 -13.53 -19.39 12.51
CA ALA A 215 -13.93 -18.69 13.72
C ALA A 215 -12.87 -18.81 14.80
#